data_7dce6c9089cd31105bf06396249f5bc6
#
_entry.id   7dce6c9089cd31105bf06396249f5bc6
#
_cell.length_a   1.000
_cell.length_b   1.000
_cell.length_c   1.000
_cell.angle_alpha   90.00
_cell.angle_beta   90.00
_cell.angle_gamma   90.00
#
_symmetry.space_group_name_H-M   'P 1'
#
loop_
_entity.id
_entity.type
_entity.pdbx_description
1 polymer ?
#
loop_
_entity_poly.entity_id
_entity_poly.type
_entity_poly.pdbx_seq_one_letter_code
_entity_poly.pdbx_strand_id
1 'polypeptide(L)'
;MIKERISKLRAKMLENNVQAYIVPTSDFHETEYVCDYFACRKYMSGFTGSAGVLVVLLDKAALWTDGRYFIQAASQLEGSGIDLMKMGQPGVPEIDAYIVENLKENDTVGFDGRVMNTKDALAYKSVLDLAHLNMNVNLDLVNEVWTDRPQLPSTPTFHYSEKFSGESVESKLSRLRAFLKENKVDSIVLTSVDQIAWLYNLRAHDIPNFPVALAYSIVSLESASIYMDASRLDELSLKEFKDNHVTVCGYSDIYLATKAITGSVLVDPSSVNYAIVSNLQAKPVFKESPIILWKALKNDTELKCTKWAHIKDGVAVTKFMYWLKKNAGKIEMSEMSVQSKLQLLRSEQENYLEDSFDTICAYKEHAAMMHYSSKPETNVDITNSGMLLIDSGGQYLEGTTDITRTFVLGDISEEERYWFTKALRGHIRLSDAHFLFGCSGINLDILARGPLWDQDVDYQCGTGHGVGHLLNVHESPNGFRWKVLPHRNEMCVLDEGMITSNEPGVYCEGKFGIRHENEMVVVKGNVNNYGQFMHFEPLTFVPFDLDGLDVSLLTNEEKAWLNNYHQEVFEKISPYLTSDEAEWLKSACRSI
;
A
#
# COMPACT_ATOMS: atom_id res chain seq x y z
N MET A 1 -19.55 18.75 15.25
CA MET A 1 -19.14 17.35 15.46
C MET A 1 -17.63 17.23 15.72
N ILE A 2 -16.72 17.58 14.79
CA ILE A 2 -15.25 17.46 15.02
C ILE A 2 -14.78 18.30 16.21
N LYS A 3 -15.12 19.58 16.28
CA LYS A 3 -14.78 20.46 17.40
C LYS A 3 -15.21 19.89 18.76
N GLU A 4 -16.35 19.22 18.81
CA GLU A 4 -16.84 18.57 20.05
C GLU A 4 -15.97 17.37 20.43
N ARG A 5 -15.58 16.52 19.45
CA ARG A 5 -14.68 15.38 19.68
C ARG A 5 -13.32 15.86 20.21
N ILE A 6 -12.75 16.88 19.60
CA ILE A 6 -11.50 17.51 20.07
C ILE A 6 -11.66 18.06 21.48
N SER A 7 -12.78 18.71 21.81
CA SER A 7 -13.05 19.22 23.15
C SER A 7 -13.15 18.09 24.19
N LYS A 8 -13.82 16.98 23.85
CA LYS A 8 -13.89 15.79 24.73
C LYS A 8 -12.51 15.16 24.94
N LEU A 9 -11.70 15.06 23.88
CA LEU A 9 -10.32 14.56 24.01
C LEU A 9 -9.48 15.45 24.92
N ARG A 10 -9.56 16.77 24.78
CA ARG A 10 -8.87 17.72 25.67
C ARG A 10 -9.28 17.57 27.13
N ALA A 11 -10.56 17.31 27.40
CA ALA A 11 -11.00 17.01 28.76
C ALA A 11 -10.31 15.75 29.32
N LYS A 12 -10.21 14.69 28.51
CA LYS A 12 -9.50 13.45 28.88
C LYS A 12 -8.00 13.65 29.04
N MET A 13 -7.39 14.49 28.20
CA MET A 13 -5.98 14.88 28.34
C MET A 13 -5.73 15.56 29.68
N LEU A 14 -6.59 16.50 30.09
CA LEU A 14 -6.49 17.18 31.40
C LEU A 14 -6.66 16.20 32.58
N GLU A 15 -7.63 15.27 32.51
CA GLU A 15 -7.85 14.23 33.53
C GLU A 15 -6.60 13.34 33.72
N ASN A 16 -5.82 13.13 32.65
CA ASN A 16 -4.62 12.29 32.64
C ASN A 16 -3.30 13.08 32.72
N ASN A 17 -3.36 14.40 32.97
CA ASN A 17 -2.21 15.30 32.98
C ASN A 17 -1.34 15.22 31.70
N VAL A 18 -1.99 15.27 30.53
CA VAL A 18 -1.37 15.23 29.20
C VAL A 18 -1.59 16.57 28.50
N GLN A 19 -0.53 17.19 27.99
CA GLN A 19 -0.58 18.49 27.34
C GLN A 19 -0.57 18.39 25.80
N ALA A 20 -0.04 17.29 25.26
CA ALA A 20 -0.15 16.94 23.84
C ALA A 20 -0.56 15.47 23.68
N TYR A 21 -1.44 15.17 22.73
CA TYR A 21 -1.85 13.81 22.42
C TYR A 21 -1.72 13.52 20.92
N ILE A 22 -1.02 12.42 20.57
CA ILE A 22 -0.75 12.02 19.19
C ILE A 22 -1.73 10.92 18.80
N VAL A 23 -2.40 11.09 17.64
CA VAL A 23 -3.29 10.10 17.03
C VAL A 23 -2.82 9.82 15.61
N PRO A 24 -2.03 8.76 15.38
CA PRO A 24 -1.57 8.39 14.05
C PRO A 24 -2.67 7.68 13.26
N THR A 25 -2.46 7.57 11.94
CA THR A 25 -3.10 6.52 11.15
C THR A 25 -2.28 5.26 11.33
N SER A 26 -2.72 4.39 12.20
CA SER A 26 -2.04 3.13 12.50
C SER A 26 -2.96 2.19 13.27
N ASP A 27 -2.57 0.94 13.33
CA ASP A 27 -3.17 -0.10 14.15
C ASP A 27 -2.12 -0.80 15.04
N PHE A 28 -2.47 -1.87 15.70
CA PHE A 28 -1.54 -2.62 16.56
C PHE A 28 -0.46 -3.38 15.76
N HIS A 29 -0.55 -3.39 14.43
CA HIS A 29 0.24 -4.18 13.50
C HIS A 29 1.02 -3.33 12.48
N GLU A 30 0.87 -2.00 12.55
CA GLU A 30 1.48 -1.03 11.62
C GLU A 30 1.05 -1.24 10.17
N THR A 31 -0.25 -1.54 9.94
CA THR A 31 -0.78 -1.67 8.59
C THR A 31 -1.05 -0.29 7.96
N GLU A 32 -0.92 -0.20 6.65
CA GLU A 32 -1.21 1.04 5.90
C GLU A 32 -2.71 1.32 5.87
N TYR A 33 -3.52 0.30 5.61
CA TYR A 33 -4.97 0.36 5.66
C TYR A 33 -5.46 -0.25 6.96
N VAL A 34 -6.27 0.50 7.69
CA VAL A 34 -6.75 0.09 8.99
C VAL A 34 -8.23 -0.28 8.95
N CYS A 35 -8.63 -1.32 9.68
CA CYS A 35 -10.04 -1.60 9.85
C CYS A 35 -10.75 -0.51 10.68
N ASP A 36 -12.07 -0.49 10.65
CA ASP A 36 -12.88 0.58 11.28
C ASP A 36 -12.61 0.77 12.78
N TYR A 37 -12.23 -0.29 13.51
CA TYR A 37 -11.84 -0.17 14.93
C TYR A 37 -10.67 0.79 15.13
N PHE A 38 -9.71 0.82 14.19
CA PHE A 38 -8.51 1.64 14.26
C PHE A 38 -8.63 2.99 13.53
N ALA A 39 -9.80 3.33 13.00
CA ALA A 39 -10.02 4.60 12.29
C ALA A 39 -10.02 5.84 13.23
N CYS A 40 -9.19 5.82 14.28
CA CYS A 40 -9.14 6.82 15.35
C CYS A 40 -8.85 8.23 14.83
N ARG A 41 -7.83 8.38 13.97
CA ARG A 41 -7.48 9.68 13.38
C ARG A 41 -8.62 10.21 12.49
N LYS A 42 -9.24 9.33 11.66
CA LYS A 42 -10.42 9.68 10.85
C LYS A 42 -11.58 10.12 11.73
N TYR A 43 -11.89 9.39 12.80
CA TYR A 43 -12.93 9.76 13.75
C TYR A 43 -12.68 11.13 14.37
N MET A 44 -11.46 11.39 14.84
CA MET A 44 -11.12 12.63 15.53
C MET A 44 -11.02 13.84 14.62
N SER A 45 -10.59 13.69 13.37
CA SER A 45 -10.31 14.80 12.47
C SER A 45 -11.34 14.99 11.35
N GLY A 46 -12.07 13.94 10.96
CA GLY A 46 -12.91 13.92 9.77
C GLY A 46 -12.14 13.74 8.46
N PHE A 47 -10.81 13.77 8.49
CA PHE A 47 -9.98 13.50 7.32
C PHE A 47 -9.98 12.01 6.99
N THR A 48 -10.22 11.65 5.74
CA THR A 48 -10.41 10.26 5.30
C THR A 48 -9.25 9.67 4.50
N GLY A 49 -8.18 10.44 4.22
CA GLY A 49 -6.98 9.91 3.55
C GLY A 49 -6.32 8.78 4.36
N SER A 50 -5.58 7.89 3.73
CA SER A 50 -4.98 6.73 4.39
C SER A 50 -3.71 7.05 5.21
N ALA A 51 -3.12 8.23 5.03
CA ALA A 51 -1.90 8.62 5.76
C ALA A 51 -2.04 9.98 6.43
N GLY A 52 -1.65 10.05 7.70
CA GLY A 52 -1.60 11.30 8.46
C GLY A 52 -1.53 11.09 9.96
N VAL A 53 -1.06 12.12 10.65
CA VAL A 53 -0.95 12.16 12.11
C VAL A 53 -1.65 13.41 12.64
N LEU A 54 -2.57 13.22 13.57
CA LEU A 54 -3.22 14.32 14.28
C LEU A 54 -2.50 14.53 15.62
N VAL A 55 -2.11 15.77 15.89
CA VAL A 55 -1.61 16.21 17.20
C VAL A 55 -2.62 17.17 17.82
N VAL A 56 -3.07 16.86 19.02
CA VAL A 56 -3.99 17.71 19.78
C VAL A 56 -3.27 18.28 20.99
N LEU A 57 -3.20 19.60 21.07
CA LEU A 57 -2.77 20.35 22.22
C LEU A 57 -3.98 20.86 23.00
N LEU A 58 -3.79 21.40 24.20
CA LEU A 58 -4.91 21.91 25.02
C LEU A 58 -5.66 23.08 24.38
N ASP A 59 -4.99 23.87 23.52
CA ASP A 59 -5.56 25.08 22.87
C ASP A 59 -5.70 24.96 21.35
N LYS A 60 -4.90 24.12 20.68
CA LYS A 60 -4.88 23.97 19.20
C LYS A 60 -4.76 22.51 18.78
N ALA A 61 -4.98 22.23 17.52
CA ALA A 61 -4.80 20.90 16.92
C ALA A 61 -4.30 21.05 15.48
N ALA A 62 -3.43 20.13 15.06
CA ALA A 62 -2.87 20.13 13.72
C ALA A 62 -2.78 18.70 13.15
N LEU A 63 -2.95 18.57 11.83
CA LEU A 63 -2.89 17.31 11.11
C LEU A 63 -1.81 17.37 10.04
N TRP A 64 -0.82 16.48 10.14
CA TRP A 64 0.22 16.26 9.14
C TRP A 64 -0.23 15.21 8.14
N THR A 65 -0.03 15.48 6.85
CA THR A 65 -0.23 14.51 5.77
C THR A 65 0.74 14.79 4.62
N ASP A 66 0.93 13.82 3.72
CA ASP A 66 1.84 13.93 2.57
C ASP A 66 1.15 14.47 1.30
N GLY A 67 1.96 14.65 0.22
CA GLY A 67 1.54 15.31 -1.01
C GLY A 67 0.35 14.67 -1.73
N ARG A 68 0.09 13.39 -1.51
CA ARG A 68 -1.05 12.67 -2.09
C ARG A 68 -2.40 13.23 -1.63
N TYR A 69 -2.42 13.86 -0.45
CA TYR A 69 -3.65 14.27 0.25
C TYR A 69 -3.79 15.77 0.49
N PHE A 70 -2.88 16.62 0.04
CA PHE A 70 -2.93 18.07 0.35
C PHE A 70 -4.27 18.72 -0.04
N ILE A 71 -4.79 18.42 -1.23
CA ILE A 71 -6.05 18.98 -1.73
C ILE A 71 -7.22 18.44 -0.91
N GLN A 72 -7.28 17.12 -0.72
CA GLN A 72 -8.34 16.47 0.04
C GLN A 72 -8.37 16.93 1.51
N ALA A 73 -7.22 16.99 2.17
CA ALA A 73 -7.14 17.42 3.56
C ALA A 73 -7.53 18.88 3.74
N ALA A 74 -7.13 19.78 2.83
CA ALA A 74 -7.54 21.18 2.87
C ALA A 74 -9.07 21.32 2.85
N SER A 75 -9.74 20.59 1.97
CA SER A 75 -11.21 20.58 1.89
C SER A 75 -11.87 19.96 3.11
N GLN A 76 -11.38 18.80 3.59
CA GLN A 76 -12.03 18.05 4.67
C GLN A 76 -11.80 18.65 6.06
N LEU A 77 -10.72 19.40 6.26
CA LEU A 77 -10.43 20.08 7.52
C LEU A 77 -11.05 21.48 7.60
N GLU A 78 -11.66 21.98 6.54
CA GLU A 78 -12.29 23.30 6.55
C GLU A 78 -13.34 23.41 7.66
N GLY A 79 -13.24 24.45 8.49
CA GLY A 79 -14.14 24.70 9.61
C GLY A 79 -14.02 23.74 10.81
N SER A 80 -13.12 22.73 10.75
CA SER A 80 -12.89 21.77 11.85
C SER A 80 -12.19 22.38 13.07
N GLY A 81 -11.36 23.39 12.86
CA GLY A 81 -10.45 23.96 13.86
C GLY A 81 -9.16 23.17 14.01
N ILE A 82 -8.82 22.35 13.02
CA ILE A 82 -7.56 21.60 12.91
C ILE A 82 -6.74 22.22 11.76
N ASP A 83 -5.51 22.63 12.05
CA ASP A 83 -4.61 23.20 11.07
C ASP A 83 -4.01 22.10 10.18
N LEU A 84 -3.91 22.35 8.87
CA LEU A 84 -3.27 21.45 7.93
C LEU A 84 -1.76 21.72 7.87
N MET A 85 -0.97 20.71 8.18
CA MET A 85 0.48 20.69 8.05
C MET A 85 0.90 19.84 6.85
N LYS A 86 1.33 20.50 5.77
CA LYS A 86 1.74 19.85 4.50
C LYS A 86 3.18 19.33 4.64
N MET A 87 3.34 18.05 4.95
CA MET A 87 4.65 17.42 5.18
C MET A 87 5.65 17.69 4.05
N GLY A 88 6.88 18.04 4.43
CA GLY A 88 7.96 18.29 3.47
C GLY A 88 7.89 19.61 2.71
N GLN A 89 6.90 20.46 3.00
CA GLN A 89 6.82 21.81 2.40
C GLN A 89 7.62 22.83 3.23
N PRO A 90 8.23 23.84 2.57
CA PRO A 90 8.97 24.89 3.28
C PRO A 90 8.14 25.59 4.37
N GLY A 91 8.70 25.71 5.56
CA GLY A 91 8.07 26.38 6.71
C GLY A 91 7.08 25.52 7.50
N VAL A 92 6.88 24.26 7.13
CA VAL A 92 6.08 23.30 7.91
C VAL A 92 7.00 22.54 8.86
N PRO A 93 6.78 22.63 10.20
CA PRO A 93 7.63 21.93 11.17
C PRO A 93 7.33 20.42 11.15
N GLU A 94 8.33 19.62 11.49
CA GLU A 94 8.11 18.20 11.83
C GLU A 94 7.30 18.11 13.12
N ILE A 95 6.67 16.95 13.34
CA ILE A 95 5.73 16.75 14.46
C ILE A 95 6.41 16.96 15.82
N ASP A 96 7.59 16.40 16.00
CA ASP A 96 8.38 16.50 17.23
C ASP A 96 8.81 17.94 17.52
N ALA A 97 9.29 18.67 16.52
CA ALA A 97 9.63 20.08 16.62
C ALA A 97 8.41 20.92 17.01
N TYR A 98 7.26 20.69 16.38
CA TYR A 98 6.00 21.36 16.72
C TYR A 98 5.59 21.11 18.18
N ILE A 99 5.73 19.88 18.66
CA ILE A 99 5.41 19.53 20.04
C ILE A 99 6.33 20.27 21.01
N VAL A 100 7.65 20.23 20.77
CA VAL A 100 8.64 20.90 21.63
C VAL A 100 8.45 22.41 21.67
N GLU A 101 8.13 23.04 20.54
CA GLU A 101 7.88 24.50 20.47
C GLU A 101 6.63 24.94 21.26
N ASN A 102 5.70 24.05 21.50
CA ASN A 102 4.41 24.39 22.11
C ASN A 102 4.23 23.89 23.54
N LEU A 103 5.15 23.11 24.07
CA LEU A 103 5.11 22.57 25.44
C LEU A 103 6.19 23.21 26.33
N LYS A 104 6.01 23.04 27.65
CA LYS A 104 6.95 23.50 28.68
C LYS A 104 7.64 22.29 29.31
N GLU A 105 8.79 22.51 29.91
CA GLU A 105 9.48 21.49 30.71
C GLU A 105 8.51 20.82 31.69
N ASN A 106 8.61 19.50 31.78
CA ASN A 106 7.76 18.59 32.56
C ASN A 106 6.34 18.38 32.04
N ASP A 107 5.94 19.02 30.93
CA ASP A 107 4.69 18.67 30.25
C ASP A 107 4.77 17.23 29.70
N THR A 108 3.61 16.59 29.53
CA THR A 108 3.51 15.19 29.11
C THR A 108 2.91 15.09 27.71
N VAL A 109 3.59 14.35 26.86
CA VAL A 109 3.07 13.88 25.56
C VAL A 109 2.49 12.48 25.72
N GLY A 110 1.23 12.29 25.33
CA GLY A 110 0.52 11.02 25.44
C GLY A 110 0.22 10.41 24.07
N PHE A 111 0.19 9.09 23.99
CA PHE A 111 -0.35 8.31 22.88
C PHE A 111 -0.59 6.85 23.31
N ASP A 112 -1.30 6.09 22.48
CA ASP A 112 -1.42 4.64 22.67
C ASP A 112 -0.19 3.96 22.07
N GLY A 113 0.67 3.40 22.90
CA GLY A 113 1.88 2.70 22.47
C GLY A 113 1.65 1.44 21.64
N ARG A 114 0.39 0.98 21.54
CA ARG A 114 0.01 -0.15 20.70
C ARG A 114 -0.14 0.24 19.21
N VAL A 115 -0.38 1.53 18.92
CA VAL A 115 -0.52 2.07 17.56
C VAL A 115 0.66 2.94 17.15
N MET A 116 1.81 2.73 17.77
CA MET A 116 3.05 3.43 17.47
C MET A 116 4.18 2.40 17.39
N ASN A 117 4.87 2.31 16.26
CA ASN A 117 6.01 1.43 16.13
C ASN A 117 7.18 1.86 17.03
N THR A 118 8.06 0.91 17.31
CA THR A 118 9.18 1.12 18.24
C THR A 118 10.16 2.19 17.76
N LYS A 119 10.42 2.24 16.45
CA LYS A 119 11.36 3.21 15.84
C LYS A 119 10.90 4.64 16.09
N ASP A 120 9.64 4.93 15.79
CA ASP A 120 9.06 6.26 15.95
C ASP A 120 8.90 6.65 17.42
N ALA A 121 8.44 5.71 18.26
CA ALA A 121 8.34 5.95 19.70
C ALA A 121 9.69 6.28 20.33
N LEU A 122 10.77 5.59 19.94
CA LEU A 122 12.12 5.87 20.41
C LEU A 122 12.67 7.21 19.85
N ALA A 123 12.33 7.57 18.60
CA ALA A 123 12.66 8.86 18.04
C ALA A 123 11.98 10.00 18.83
N TYR A 124 10.65 9.91 19.06
CA TYR A 124 9.95 10.86 19.92
C TYR A 124 10.56 10.92 21.31
N LYS A 125 10.79 9.76 21.93
CA LYS A 125 11.41 9.72 23.27
C LYS A 125 12.73 10.47 23.33
N SER A 126 13.59 10.30 22.35
CA SER A 126 14.90 10.98 22.29
C SER A 126 14.76 12.50 22.23
N VAL A 127 13.84 13.02 21.43
CA VAL A 127 13.60 14.47 21.29
C VAL A 127 12.93 15.04 22.56
N LEU A 128 11.95 14.32 23.12
CA LEU A 128 11.24 14.73 24.32
C LEU A 128 12.15 14.75 25.54
N ASP A 129 13.04 13.74 25.70
CA ASP A 129 14.02 13.69 26.78
C ASP A 129 14.98 14.91 26.75
N LEU A 130 15.43 15.31 25.53
CA LEU A 130 16.26 16.51 25.32
C LEU A 130 15.54 17.82 25.67
N ALA A 131 14.23 17.86 25.47
CA ALA A 131 13.39 19.01 25.80
C ALA A 131 12.84 18.97 27.25
N HIS A 132 13.27 18.00 28.07
CA HIS A 132 12.76 17.76 29.42
C HIS A 132 11.24 17.56 29.49
N LEU A 133 10.66 16.91 28.47
CA LEU A 133 9.25 16.53 28.40
C LEU A 133 9.06 15.08 28.83
N ASN A 134 7.89 14.78 29.38
CA ASN A 134 7.50 13.41 29.75
C ASN A 134 6.77 12.72 28.60
N MET A 135 6.83 11.39 28.56
CA MET A 135 6.10 10.56 27.58
C MET A 135 5.23 9.54 28.32
N ASN A 136 3.94 9.48 27.99
CA ASN A 136 2.99 8.47 28.50
C ASN A 136 2.39 7.68 27.33
N VAL A 137 2.73 6.39 27.24
CA VAL A 137 2.37 5.50 26.13
C VAL A 137 1.26 4.50 26.45
N ASN A 138 0.67 4.62 27.64
CA ASN A 138 -0.34 3.67 28.14
C ASN A 138 -1.77 4.24 28.09
N LEU A 139 -2.04 5.16 27.17
CA LEU A 139 -3.28 5.92 27.11
C LEU A 139 -3.99 5.70 25.77
N ASP A 140 -5.15 5.06 25.76
CA ASP A 140 -6.08 5.07 24.63
C ASP A 140 -7.22 6.06 24.88
N LEU A 141 -6.89 7.36 24.85
CA LEU A 141 -7.87 8.43 25.15
C LEU A 141 -8.93 8.56 24.07
N VAL A 142 -8.65 8.13 22.84
CA VAL A 142 -9.65 8.11 21.77
C VAL A 142 -10.76 7.11 22.11
N ASN A 143 -10.43 5.96 22.67
CA ASN A 143 -11.41 4.97 23.10
C ASN A 143 -12.36 5.50 24.19
N GLU A 144 -11.85 6.39 25.04
CA GLU A 144 -12.69 7.03 26.07
C GLU A 144 -13.67 8.08 25.49
N VAL A 145 -13.36 8.61 24.30
CA VAL A 145 -14.18 9.62 23.60
C VAL A 145 -15.12 8.98 22.58
N TRP A 146 -14.70 7.87 21.97
CA TRP A 146 -15.44 7.19 20.91
C TRP A 146 -16.31 6.07 21.47
N THR A 147 -17.46 6.44 22.02
CA THR A 147 -18.33 5.53 22.77
C THR A 147 -19.02 4.44 21.92
N ASP A 148 -19.14 4.68 20.64
CA ASP A 148 -19.70 3.75 19.64
C ASP A 148 -18.62 3.19 18.70
N ARG A 149 -17.38 3.06 19.19
CA ARG A 149 -16.26 2.50 18.44
C ARG A 149 -16.60 1.08 17.95
N PRO A 150 -16.40 0.76 16.67
CA PRO A 150 -16.59 -0.59 16.14
C PRO A 150 -15.82 -1.64 16.94
N GLN A 151 -16.25 -2.89 16.88
CA GLN A 151 -15.50 -4.00 17.47
C GLN A 151 -14.31 -4.37 16.58
N LEU A 152 -13.29 -4.99 17.17
CA LEU A 152 -12.22 -5.63 16.38
C LEU A 152 -12.85 -6.68 15.45
N PRO A 153 -12.40 -6.73 14.18
CA PRO A 153 -12.90 -7.72 13.24
C PRO A 153 -12.56 -9.14 13.72
N SER A 154 -13.42 -10.06 13.36
CA SER A 154 -13.28 -11.48 13.70
C SER A 154 -13.80 -12.33 12.53
N THR A 155 -13.24 -12.12 11.33
CA THR A 155 -13.63 -12.87 10.15
C THR A 155 -13.05 -14.29 10.18
N PRO A 156 -13.74 -15.30 9.61
CA PRO A 156 -13.18 -16.63 9.47
C PRO A 156 -11.86 -16.59 8.67
N THR A 157 -10.91 -17.42 9.07
CA THR A 157 -9.68 -17.60 8.31
C THR A 157 -9.84 -18.73 7.29
N PHE A 158 -8.95 -18.75 6.30
CA PHE A 158 -8.82 -19.88 5.40
C PHE A 158 -7.35 -20.24 5.16
N HIS A 159 -7.09 -21.54 5.02
CA HIS A 159 -5.79 -22.06 4.68
C HIS A 159 -5.42 -21.69 3.24
N TYR A 160 -4.24 -21.10 3.05
CA TYR A 160 -3.72 -20.76 1.74
C TYR A 160 -2.84 -21.88 1.20
N SER A 161 -3.41 -22.68 0.30
CA SER A 161 -2.80 -23.91 -0.20
C SER A 161 -1.42 -23.70 -0.85
N GLU A 162 -0.51 -24.65 -0.64
CA GLU A 162 0.80 -24.68 -1.31
C GLU A 162 0.72 -24.70 -2.84
N LYS A 163 -0.43 -25.09 -3.40
CA LYS A 163 -0.71 -24.93 -4.84
C LYS A 163 -0.53 -23.49 -5.33
N PHE A 164 -0.75 -22.54 -4.43
CA PHE A 164 -0.63 -21.10 -4.72
C PHE A 164 0.60 -20.47 -4.05
N SER A 165 0.89 -20.83 -2.79
CA SER A 165 2.02 -20.26 -2.02
C SER A 165 3.38 -20.86 -2.38
N GLY A 166 3.40 -22.07 -2.97
CA GLY A 166 4.62 -22.75 -3.41
C GLY A 166 5.56 -23.23 -2.32
N GLU A 167 5.27 -22.97 -1.03
CA GLU A 167 6.12 -23.34 0.09
C GLU A 167 5.29 -23.68 1.33
N SER A 168 5.65 -24.79 2.01
CA SER A 168 4.99 -25.24 3.23
C SER A 168 5.31 -24.36 4.45
N VAL A 169 4.45 -24.38 5.46
CA VAL A 169 4.69 -23.74 6.76
C VAL A 169 5.92 -24.32 7.43
N GLU A 170 6.13 -25.64 7.34
CA GLU A 170 7.32 -26.32 7.88
C GLU A 170 8.63 -25.76 7.30
N SER A 171 8.69 -25.60 5.97
CA SER A 171 9.85 -25.03 5.28
C SER A 171 10.13 -23.60 5.75
N LYS A 172 9.12 -22.76 5.80
CA LYS A 172 9.22 -21.35 6.22
C LYS A 172 9.67 -21.20 7.68
N LEU A 173 9.10 -22.00 8.59
CA LEU A 173 9.51 -22.02 10.00
C LEU A 173 10.95 -22.54 10.16
N SER A 174 11.34 -23.55 9.40
CA SER A 174 12.69 -24.08 9.42
C SER A 174 13.72 -23.05 8.95
N ARG A 175 13.41 -22.32 7.88
CA ARG A 175 14.22 -21.20 7.38
C ARG A 175 14.35 -20.08 8.42
N LEU A 176 13.25 -19.71 9.09
CA LEU A 176 13.27 -18.69 10.12
C LEU A 176 14.13 -19.12 11.33
N ARG A 177 14.01 -20.37 11.78
CA ARG A 177 14.84 -20.90 12.85
C ARG A 177 16.33 -20.97 12.48
N ALA A 178 16.64 -21.31 11.24
CA ALA A 178 18.02 -21.28 10.73
C ALA A 178 18.59 -19.85 10.78
N PHE A 179 17.82 -18.86 10.35
CA PHE A 179 18.18 -17.44 10.43
C PHE A 179 18.40 -16.98 11.88
N LEU A 180 17.50 -17.33 12.81
CA LEU A 180 17.67 -16.99 14.22
C LEU A 180 18.98 -17.58 14.78
N LYS A 181 19.27 -18.85 14.50
CA LYS A 181 20.49 -19.52 14.93
C LYS A 181 21.76 -18.86 14.38
N GLU A 182 21.76 -18.52 13.08
CA GLU A 182 22.88 -17.83 12.42
C GLU A 182 23.15 -16.46 13.04
N ASN A 183 22.09 -15.71 13.36
CA ASN A 183 22.17 -14.39 13.98
C ASN A 183 22.33 -14.45 15.51
N LYS A 184 22.41 -15.63 16.12
CA LYS A 184 22.56 -15.84 17.57
C LYS A 184 21.46 -15.15 18.38
N VAL A 185 20.22 -15.28 17.92
CA VAL A 185 19.03 -14.76 18.56
C VAL A 185 18.10 -15.92 18.91
N ASP A 186 17.54 -15.92 20.10
CA ASP A 186 16.76 -17.05 20.63
C ASP A 186 15.32 -17.07 20.09
N SER A 187 14.76 -15.91 19.78
CA SER A 187 13.38 -15.79 19.30
C SER A 187 13.17 -14.51 18.48
N ILE A 188 12.02 -14.45 17.80
CA ILE A 188 11.50 -13.25 17.10
C ILE A 188 10.06 -13.00 17.49
N VAL A 189 9.69 -11.72 17.67
CA VAL A 189 8.30 -11.27 17.78
C VAL A 189 7.87 -10.69 16.44
N LEU A 190 6.77 -11.21 15.89
CA LEU A 190 6.16 -10.75 14.66
C LEU A 190 4.82 -10.08 14.99
N THR A 191 4.64 -8.86 14.49
CA THR A 191 3.40 -8.10 14.60
C THR A 191 2.80 -7.78 13.23
N SER A 192 3.61 -7.69 12.17
CA SER A 192 3.12 -7.48 10.81
C SER A 192 2.24 -8.63 10.36
N VAL A 193 0.98 -8.33 10.06
CA VAL A 193 -0.03 -9.33 9.69
C VAL A 193 0.26 -10.01 8.36
N ASP A 194 0.89 -9.31 7.42
CA ASP A 194 1.34 -9.87 6.13
C ASP A 194 2.47 -10.89 6.28
N GLN A 195 3.43 -10.62 7.19
CA GLN A 195 4.50 -11.56 7.51
C GLN A 195 3.95 -12.82 8.17
N ILE A 196 2.98 -12.67 9.07
CA ILE A 196 2.31 -13.79 9.74
C ILE A 196 1.46 -14.57 8.75
N ALA A 197 0.70 -13.90 7.90
CA ALA A 197 -0.11 -14.52 6.86
C ALA A 197 0.74 -15.31 5.86
N TRP A 198 1.90 -14.76 5.47
CA TRP A 198 2.87 -15.45 4.61
C TRP A 198 3.52 -16.64 5.32
N LEU A 199 3.98 -16.47 6.56
CA LEU A 199 4.69 -17.51 7.33
C LEU A 199 3.82 -18.74 7.56
N TYR A 200 2.55 -18.53 7.90
CA TYR A 200 1.60 -19.59 8.27
C TYR A 200 0.65 -20.00 7.16
N ASN A 201 0.83 -19.52 5.94
CA ASN A 201 -0.11 -19.78 4.83
C ASN A 201 -1.57 -19.55 5.26
N LEU A 202 -1.83 -18.44 5.95
CA LEU A 202 -3.13 -18.10 6.52
C LEU A 202 -3.67 -16.81 5.90
N ARG A 203 -4.97 -16.79 5.54
CA ARG A 203 -5.64 -15.60 5.03
C ARG A 203 -6.96 -15.39 5.78
N ALA A 204 -7.46 -14.14 5.77
CA ALA A 204 -8.76 -13.73 6.30
C ALA A 204 -9.16 -12.39 5.68
N HIS A 205 -10.25 -11.78 6.14
CA HIS A 205 -10.74 -10.49 5.65
C HIS A 205 -10.94 -9.48 6.81
N ASP A 206 -9.96 -9.38 7.73
CA ASP A 206 -10.04 -8.46 8.86
C ASP A 206 -9.80 -7.00 8.46
N ILE A 207 -9.04 -6.79 7.39
CA ILE A 207 -8.78 -5.47 6.83
C ILE A 207 -9.36 -5.46 5.42
N PRO A 208 -10.19 -4.48 5.05
CA PRO A 208 -10.75 -4.39 3.69
C PRO A 208 -9.63 -4.41 2.63
N ASN A 209 -9.84 -5.17 1.56
CA ASN A 209 -8.93 -5.27 0.42
C ASN A 209 -7.55 -5.89 0.73
N PHE A 210 -7.30 -6.28 1.96
CA PHE A 210 -6.06 -6.86 2.43
C PHE A 210 -6.35 -8.20 3.14
N PRO A 211 -6.12 -9.36 2.48
CA PRO A 211 -6.61 -10.66 2.93
C PRO A 211 -5.78 -11.24 4.08
N VAL A 212 -5.81 -10.62 5.24
CA VAL A 212 -5.06 -11.00 6.45
C VAL A 212 -5.94 -11.13 7.68
N ALA A 213 -5.46 -11.91 8.65
CA ALA A 213 -6.01 -11.98 10.00
C ALA A 213 -5.22 -11.09 10.94
N LEU A 214 -5.88 -10.35 11.83
CA LEU A 214 -5.22 -9.71 12.96
C LEU A 214 -4.66 -10.79 13.89
N ALA A 215 -3.35 -10.92 13.93
CA ALA A 215 -2.64 -11.90 14.75
C ALA A 215 -1.24 -11.41 15.10
N TYR A 216 -0.67 -11.97 16.17
CA TYR A 216 0.74 -11.85 16.51
C TYR A 216 1.40 -13.21 16.46
N SER A 217 2.72 -13.25 16.41
CA SER A 217 3.46 -14.51 16.53
C SER A 217 4.75 -14.33 17.31
N ILE A 218 5.11 -15.36 18.05
CA ILE A 218 6.44 -15.53 18.65
C ILE A 218 6.99 -16.86 18.13
N VAL A 219 8.15 -16.80 17.46
CA VAL A 219 8.87 -18.00 16.99
C VAL A 219 10.20 -18.06 17.69
N SER A 220 10.50 -19.20 18.32
CA SER A 220 11.80 -19.52 18.91
C SER A 220 12.50 -20.63 18.11
N LEU A 221 13.71 -20.99 18.54
CA LEU A 221 14.45 -22.10 17.95
C LEU A 221 13.70 -23.43 18.03
N GLU A 222 12.84 -23.61 19.04
CA GLU A 222 12.17 -24.89 19.31
C GLU A 222 10.64 -24.81 19.26
N SER A 223 10.05 -23.63 19.37
CA SER A 223 8.59 -23.43 19.45
C SER A 223 8.10 -22.35 18.50
N ALA A 224 6.80 -22.38 18.19
CA ALA A 224 6.10 -21.32 17.49
C ALA A 224 4.72 -21.13 18.12
N SER A 225 4.31 -19.89 18.29
CA SER A 225 2.99 -19.54 18.80
C SER A 225 2.36 -18.44 17.94
N ILE A 226 1.09 -18.61 17.64
CA ILE A 226 0.26 -17.58 17.01
C ILE A 226 -0.80 -17.11 18.00
N TYR A 227 -1.00 -15.80 18.08
CA TYR A 227 -1.93 -15.16 19.02
C TYR A 227 -3.11 -14.61 18.25
N MET A 228 -4.23 -15.35 18.29
CA MET A 228 -5.49 -15.00 17.65
C MET A 228 -6.64 -15.82 18.26
N ASP A 229 -7.87 -15.49 17.91
CA ASP A 229 -9.01 -16.31 18.33
C ASP A 229 -9.04 -17.64 17.56
N ALA A 230 -8.85 -18.75 18.28
CA ALA A 230 -8.82 -20.10 17.70
C ALA A 230 -10.15 -20.50 17.02
N SER A 231 -11.28 -19.92 17.42
CA SER A 231 -12.60 -20.21 16.84
C SER A 231 -12.73 -19.76 15.37
N ARG A 232 -11.82 -18.93 14.92
CA ARG A 232 -11.78 -18.40 13.54
C ARG A 232 -11.07 -19.32 12.55
N LEU A 233 -10.27 -20.26 13.07
CA LEU A 233 -9.44 -21.15 12.23
C LEU A 233 -10.29 -22.24 11.57
N ASP A 234 -10.10 -22.42 10.27
CA ASP A 234 -10.67 -23.55 9.54
C ASP A 234 -9.95 -24.87 9.90
N GLU A 235 -10.55 -25.99 9.53
CA GLU A 235 -10.02 -27.33 9.84
C GLU A 235 -8.62 -27.57 9.23
N LEU A 236 -8.36 -27.01 8.04
CA LEU A 236 -7.08 -27.16 7.35
C LEU A 236 -5.99 -26.38 8.08
N SER A 237 -6.25 -25.13 8.48
CA SER A 237 -5.33 -24.31 9.27
C SER A 237 -5.05 -24.94 10.64
N LEU A 238 -6.07 -25.46 11.33
CA LEU A 238 -5.90 -26.16 12.60
C LEU A 238 -5.01 -27.41 12.46
N LYS A 239 -5.22 -28.18 11.36
CA LYS A 239 -4.39 -29.35 11.06
C LYS A 239 -2.94 -28.94 10.78
N GLU A 240 -2.73 -27.93 9.93
CA GLU A 240 -1.40 -27.39 9.57
C GLU A 240 -0.64 -26.94 10.83
N PHE A 241 -1.31 -26.21 11.73
CA PHE A 241 -0.69 -25.75 12.98
C PHE A 241 -0.33 -26.91 13.91
N LYS A 242 -1.22 -27.92 14.02
CA LYS A 242 -0.93 -29.11 14.81
C LYS A 242 0.26 -29.89 14.26
N ASP A 243 0.30 -30.10 12.96
CA ASP A 243 1.37 -30.84 12.29
C ASP A 243 2.74 -30.14 12.42
N ASN A 244 2.74 -28.80 12.46
CA ASN A 244 3.93 -27.96 12.61
C ASN A 244 4.22 -27.54 14.05
N HIS A 245 3.51 -28.09 15.04
CA HIS A 245 3.67 -27.76 16.47
C HIS A 245 3.53 -26.26 16.78
N VAL A 246 2.61 -25.58 16.08
CA VAL A 246 2.26 -24.18 16.33
C VAL A 246 1.17 -24.13 17.39
N THR A 247 1.42 -23.42 18.50
CA THR A 247 0.46 -23.22 19.58
C THR A 247 -0.43 -22.02 19.27
N VAL A 248 -1.75 -22.17 19.35
CA VAL A 248 -2.70 -21.07 19.21
C VAL A 248 -3.03 -20.53 20.59
N CYS A 249 -2.85 -19.22 20.79
CA CYS A 249 -3.09 -18.48 22.03
C CYS A 249 -4.09 -17.35 21.79
N GLY A 250 -4.71 -16.83 22.86
CA GLY A 250 -5.63 -15.68 22.75
C GLY A 250 -4.91 -14.42 22.23
N TYR A 251 -5.60 -13.62 21.40
CA TYR A 251 -5.02 -12.45 20.75
C TYR A 251 -4.30 -11.49 21.70
N SER A 252 -4.94 -11.16 22.84
CA SER A 252 -4.38 -10.23 23.83
C SER A 252 -3.27 -10.83 24.70
N ASP A 253 -3.08 -12.16 24.67
CA ASP A 253 -2.08 -12.84 25.50
C ASP A 253 -0.65 -12.50 25.08
N ILE A 254 -0.46 -11.93 23.88
CA ILE A 254 0.85 -11.48 23.38
C ILE A 254 1.56 -10.57 24.39
N TYR A 255 0.86 -9.62 25.02
CA TYR A 255 1.47 -8.69 25.97
C TYR A 255 1.94 -9.36 27.28
N LEU A 256 1.34 -10.48 27.66
CA LEU A 256 1.83 -11.31 28.77
C LEU A 256 2.97 -12.23 28.32
N ALA A 257 2.83 -12.82 27.14
CA ALA A 257 3.83 -13.73 26.59
C ALA A 257 5.16 -13.03 26.34
N THR A 258 5.16 -11.82 25.82
CA THR A 258 6.38 -11.04 25.55
C THR A 258 7.13 -10.69 26.85
N LYS A 259 6.45 -10.50 27.99
CA LYS A 259 7.08 -10.34 29.31
C LYS A 259 7.82 -11.61 29.77
N ALA A 260 7.37 -12.79 29.33
CA ALA A 260 7.95 -14.07 29.73
C ALA A 260 9.11 -14.53 28.83
N ILE A 261 9.40 -13.82 27.73
CA ILE A 261 10.52 -14.14 26.84
C ILE A 261 11.83 -13.99 27.62
N THR A 262 12.69 -14.99 27.51
CA THR A 262 14.05 -15.00 28.09
C THR A 262 15.10 -14.99 26.99
N GLY A 263 16.35 -14.65 27.31
CA GLY A 263 17.44 -14.61 26.34
C GLY A 263 17.40 -13.36 25.45
N SER A 264 17.61 -13.54 24.16
CA SER A 264 17.61 -12.48 23.16
C SER A 264 16.40 -12.62 22.21
N VAL A 265 15.80 -11.49 21.86
CA VAL A 265 14.63 -11.45 20.98
C VAL A 265 14.84 -10.46 19.84
N LEU A 266 14.68 -10.93 18.60
CA LEU A 266 14.68 -10.07 17.43
C LEU A 266 13.36 -9.27 17.40
N VAL A 267 13.52 -7.98 17.24
CA VAL A 267 12.43 -7.01 17.13
C VAL A 267 12.71 -6.16 15.90
N ASP A 268 11.81 -6.18 14.96
CA ASP A 268 11.82 -5.18 13.88
C ASP A 268 11.21 -3.88 14.40
N PRO A 269 12.01 -2.82 14.60
CA PRO A 269 11.52 -1.60 15.24
C PRO A 269 10.51 -0.83 14.37
N SER A 270 10.45 -1.12 13.07
CA SER A 270 9.51 -0.46 12.16
C SER A 270 8.13 -1.10 12.15
N SER A 271 7.98 -2.34 12.66
CA SER A 271 6.70 -3.06 12.68
C SER A 271 6.22 -3.40 14.10
N VAL A 272 7.12 -3.70 15.04
CA VAL A 272 6.72 -4.07 16.39
C VAL A 272 6.30 -2.82 17.17
N ASN A 273 5.07 -2.81 17.67
CA ASN A 273 4.55 -1.69 18.43
C ASN A 273 5.29 -1.49 19.78
N TYR A 274 5.37 -0.25 20.22
CA TYR A 274 6.16 0.14 21.39
C TYR A 274 5.63 -0.44 22.70
N ALA A 275 4.33 -0.70 22.80
CA ALA A 275 3.75 -1.33 23.99
C ALA A 275 4.30 -2.74 24.24
N ILE A 276 4.64 -3.49 23.19
CA ILE A 276 5.33 -4.79 23.29
C ILE A 276 6.76 -4.57 23.79
N VAL A 277 7.52 -3.72 23.12
CA VAL A 277 8.95 -3.53 23.42
C VAL A 277 9.20 -2.93 24.79
N SER A 278 8.39 -1.97 25.22
CA SER A 278 8.50 -1.37 26.55
C SER A 278 8.23 -2.35 27.69
N ASN A 279 7.59 -3.48 27.41
CA ASN A 279 7.30 -4.54 28.36
C ASN A 279 8.27 -5.72 28.34
N LEU A 280 9.19 -5.77 27.37
CA LEU A 280 10.17 -6.86 27.26
C LEU A 280 11.13 -6.87 28.45
N GLN A 281 11.36 -8.08 28.99
CA GLN A 281 12.44 -8.34 29.96
C GLN A 281 13.66 -8.95 29.27
N ALA A 282 13.45 -9.60 28.12
CA ALA A 282 14.50 -10.12 27.27
C ALA A 282 15.31 -8.98 26.62
N LYS A 283 16.52 -9.27 26.21
CA LYS A 283 17.37 -8.32 25.48
C LYS A 283 16.87 -8.15 24.03
N PRO A 284 16.33 -6.98 23.63
CA PRO A 284 15.93 -6.77 22.26
C PRO A 284 17.16 -6.68 21.34
N VAL A 285 17.08 -7.31 20.18
CA VAL A 285 17.98 -7.16 19.06
C VAL A 285 17.22 -6.47 17.95
N PHE A 286 17.45 -5.17 17.78
CA PHE A 286 16.77 -4.38 16.76
C PHE A 286 17.35 -4.68 15.39
N LYS A 287 16.55 -5.33 14.55
CA LYS A 287 16.90 -5.70 13.18
C LYS A 287 15.63 -5.90 12.36
N GLU A 288 15.68 -5.54 11.08
CA GLU A 288 14.61 -5.81 10.14
C GLU A 288 14.28 -7.31 10.06
N SER A 289 12.99 -7.64 9.99
CA SER A 289 12.54 -9.01 9.86
C SER A 289 12.97 -9.60 8.51
N PRO A 290 13.57 -10.79 8.48
CA PRO A 290 13.98 -11.41 7.22
C PRO A 290 12.80 -11.79 6.32
N ILE A 291 11.60 -11.91 6.88
CA ILE A 291 10.39 -12.28 6.14
C ILE A 291 10.01 -11.20 5.12
N ILE A 292 10.31 -9.92 5.40
CA ILE A 292 10.06 -8.82 4.47
C ILE A 292 10.68 -9.11 3.11
N LEU A 293 11.97 -9.46 3.10
CA LEU A 293 12.67 -9.79 1.86
C LEU A 293 12.21 -11.13 1.27
N TRP A 294 12.00 -12.15 2.13
CA TRP A 294 11.67 -13.49 1.64
C TRP A 294 10.32 -13.54 0.91
N LYS A 295 9.31 -12.80 1.39
CA LYS A 295 8.01 -12.73 0.72
C LYS A 295 8.01 -11.82 -0.53
N ALA A 296 8.95 -10.87 -0.61
CA ALA A 296 9.12 -10.04 -1.79
C ALA A 296 9.76 -10.80 -2.95
N LEU A 297 10.63 -11.77 -2.67
CA LEU A 297 11.22 -12.68 -3.64
C LEU A 297 10.25 -13.82 -3.95
N LYS A 298 9.38 -13.63 -4.91
CA LYS A 298 8.35 -14.61 -5.29
C LYS A 298 9.02 -15.87 -5.83
N ASN A 299 8.60 -17.04 -5.31
CA ASN A 299 9.04 -18.33 -5.84
C ASN A 299 8.35 -18.64 -7.19
N ASP A 300 8.82 -19.70 -7.87
CA ASP A 300 8.32 -20.07 -9.21
C ASP A 300 6.80 -20.31 -9.26
N THR A 301 6.23 -20.85 -8.17
CA THR A 301 4.78 -21.09 -8.08
C THR A 301 4.02 -19.78 -7.93
N GLU A 302 4.47 -18.90 -7.04
CA GLU A 302 3.90 -17.57 -6.86
C GLU A 302 3.97 -16.76 -8.15
N LEU A 303 5.12 -16.76 -8.85
CA LEU A 303 5.26 -16.07 -10.14
C LEU A 303 4.33 -16.62 -11.22
N LYS A 304 4.23 -17.95 -11.32
CA LYS A 304 3.32 -18.60 -12.27
C LYS A 304 1.86 -18.26 -11.97
N CYS A 305 1.49 -18.28 -10.71
CA CYS A 305 0.14 -17.92 -10.28
C CYS A 305 -0.14 -16.43 -10.54
N THR A 306 0.77 -15.53 -10.18
CA THR A 306 0.61 -14.09 -10.42
C THR A 306 0.47 -13.77 -11.91
N LYS A 307 1.28 -14.38 -12.78
CA LYS A 307 1.11 -14.24 -14.24
C LYS A 307 -0.30 -14.64 -14.69
N TRP A 308 -0.89 -15.67 -14.10
CA TRP A 308 -2.25 -16.08 -14.40
C TRP A 308 -3.31 -15.12 -13.83
N ALA A 309 -3.12 -14.60 -12.61
CA ALA A 309 -4.01 -13.57 -12.05
C ALA A 309 -4.09 -12.35 -12.98
N HIS A 310 -2.93 -11.90 -13.51
CA HIS A 310 -2.86 -10.76 -14.42
C HIS A 310 -3.50 -11.02 -15.79
N ILE A 311 -3.53 -12.26 -16.28
CA ILE A 311 -4.31 -12.60 -17.48
C ILE A 311 -5.80 -12.45 -17.20
N LYS A 312 -6.31 -12.99 -16.08
CA LYS A 312 -7.71 -12.86 -15.70
C LYS A 312 -8.13 -11.41 -15.50
N ASP A 313 -7.31 -10.65 -14.76
CA ASP A 313 -7.56 -9.24 -14.55
C ASP A 313 -7.50 -8.44 -15.86
N GLY A 314 -6.52 -8.75 -16.73
CA GLY A 314 -6.39 -8.15 -18.04
C GLY A 314 -7.62 -8.39 -18.93
N VAL A 315 -8.23 -9.56 -18.84
CA VAL A 315 -9.51 -9.87 -19.51
C VAL A 315 -10.65 -9.00 -18.96
N ALA A 316 -10.76 -8.88 -17.64
CA ALA A 316 -11.81 -8.07 -17.00
C ALA A 316 -11.67 -6.58 -17.37
N VAL A 317 -10.45 -6.02 -17.28
CA VAL A 317 -10.18 -4.62 -17.60
C VAL A 317 -10.32 -4.36 -19.11
N THR A 318 -9.92 -5.27 -19.97
CA THR A 318 -10.12 -5.15 -21.43
C THR A 318 -11.59 -5.13 -21.81
N LYS A 319 -12.42 -6.04 -21.25
CA LYS A 319 -13.88 -6.03 -21.43
C LYS A 319 -14.50 -4.74 -20.91
N PHE A 320 -14.00 -4.24 -19.78
CA PHE A 320 -14.41 -2.95 -19.22
C PHE A 320 -14.08 -1.81 -20.17
N MET A 321 -12.85 -1.74 -20.71
CA MET A 321 -12.43 -0.70 -21.64
C MET A 321 -13.29 -0.72 -22.92
N TYR A 322 -13.57 -1.90 -23.47
CA TYR A 322 -14.49 -2.06 -24.60
C TYR A 322 -15.88 -1.50 -24.26
N TRP A 323 -16.44 -1.91 -23.12
CA TRP A 323 -17.76 -1.44 -22.68
C TRP A 323 -17.79 0.08 -22.50
N LEU A 324 -16.75 0.66 -21.83
CA LEU A 324 -16.65 2.09 -21.58
C LEU A 324 -16.60 2.89 -22.89
N LYS A 325 -15.68 2.54 -23.80
CA LYS A 325 -15.51 3.20 -25.09
C LYS A 325 -16.76 3.09 -25.98
N LYS A 326 -17.49 2.00 -25.92
CA LYS A 326 -18.71 1.78 -26.69
C LYS A 326 -19.89 2.61 -26.21
N ASN A 327 -19.96 2.89 -24.92
CA ASN A 327 -21.16 3.42 -24.25
C ASN A 327 -21.01 4.86 -23.75
N ALA A 328 -19.79 5.40 -23.61
CA ALA A 328 -19.59 6.77 -23.16
C ALA A 328 -20.39 7.78 -24.00
N GLY A 329 -21.17 8.64 -23.34
CA GLY A 329 -22.08 9.59 -23.97
C GLY A 329 -23.35 9.01 -24.60
N LYS A 330 -23.57 7.69 -24.52
CA LYS A 330 -24.77 7.01 -25.07
C LYS A 330 -25.71 6.51 -23.98
N ILE A 331 -25.17 6.20 -22.80
CA ILE A 331 -25.94 5.83 -21.62
C ILE A 331 -25.51 6.72 -20.44
N GLU A 332 -26.37 6.84 -19.45
CA GLU A 332 -26.03 7.52 -18.19
C GLU A 332 -24.94 6.74 -17.46
N MET A 333 -23.89 7.44 -17.07
CA MET A 333 -22.76 6.92 -16.32
C MET A 333 -22.29 7.95 -15.31
N SER A 334 -21.84 7.47 -14.15
CA SER A 334 -21.14 8.29 -13.16
C SER A 334 -19.87 7.55 -12.70
N GLU A 335 -18.97 8.22 -12.01
CA GLU A 335 -17.76 7.60 -11.47
C GLU A 335 -18.09 6.32 -10.67
N MET A 336 -19.09 6.39 -9.76
CA MET A 336 -19.50 5.23 -8.97
C MET A 336 -20.10 4.09 -9.80
N SER A 337 -20.91 4.41 -10.82
CA SER A 337 -21.51 3.38 -11.66
C SER A 337 -20.48 2.66 -12.54
N VAL A 338 -19.50 3.39 -13.01
CA VAL A 338 -18.37 2.87 -13.82
C VAL A 338 -17.44 2.02 -12.98
N GLN A 339 -17.12 2.46 -11.76
CA GLN A 339 -16.38 1.66 -10.77
C GLN A 339 -17.07 0.33 -10.49
N SER A 340 -18.39 0.37 -10.22
CA SER A 340 -19.18 -0.85 -9.97
C SER A 340 -19.21 -1.78 -11.18
N LYS A 341 -19.18 -1.24 -12.41
CA LYS A 341 -19.11 -2.05 -13.63
C LYS A 341 -17.79 -2.80 -13.75
N LEU A 342 -16.67 -2.16 -13.41
CA LEU A 342 -15.36 -2.82 -13.42
C LEU A 342 -15.28 -3.92 -12.38
N GLN A 343 -15.73 -3.66 -11.15
CA GLN A 343 -15.78 -4.66 -10.08
C GLN A 343 -16.64 -5.87 -10.47
N LEU A 344 -17.78 -5.64 -11.12
CA LEU A 344 -18.63 -6.73 -11.65
C LEU A 344 -17.86 -7.61 -12.64
N LEU A 345 -17.11 -7.03 -13.58
CA LEU A 345 -16.35 -7.79 -14.58
C LEU A 345 -15.18 -8.57 -13.96
N ARG A 346 -14.56 -8.04 -12.89
CA ARG A 346 -13.56 -8.77 -12.09
C ARG A 346 -14.21 -9.93 -11.33
N SER A 347 -15.39 -9.74 -10.76
CA SER A 347 -16.10 -10.78 -10.00
C SER A 347 -16.56 -11.96 -10.88
N GLU A 348 -16.60 -11.79 -12.20
CA GLU A 348 -16.86 -12.87 -13.16
C GLU A 348 -15.63 -13.78 -13.39
N GLN A 349 -14.44 -13.37 -12.93
CA GLN A 349 -13.22 -14.14 -13.09
C GLN A 349 -13.11 -15.22 -12.01
N GLU A 350 -12.59 -16.38 -12.40
CA GLU A 350 -12.39 -17.50 -11.46
C GLU A 350 -11.42 -17.11 -10.33
N ASN A 351 -11.76 -17.50 -9.10
CA ASN A 351 -10.96 -17.25 -7.89
C ASN A 351 -10.75 -15.76 -7.52
N TYR A 352 -11.54 -14.86 -8.08
CA TYR A 352 -11.61 -13.48 -7.56
C TYR A 352 -12.24 -13.50 -6.17
N LEU A 353 -11.66 -12.77 -5.23
CA LEU A 353 -12.12 -12.67 -3.83
C LEU A 353 -12.72 -11.30 -3.55
N GLU A 354 -11.95 -10.25 -3.79
CA GLU A 354 -12.30 -8.85 -3.53
C GLU A 354 -11.39 -7.93 -4.35
N ASP A 355 -11.65 -6.62 -4.35
CA ASP A 355 -10.71 -5.64 -4.90
C ASP A 355 -9.42 -5.62 -4.05
N SER A 356 -8.27 -5.28 -4.63
CA SER A 356 -6.99 -5.17 -3.89
C SER A 356 -6.84 -3.84 -3.15
N PHE A 357 -7.67 -2.85 -3.53
CA PHE A 357 -7.86 -1.57 -2.85
C PHE A 357 -9.13 -0.90 -3.38
N ASP A 358 -9.59 0.16 -2.71
CA ASP A 358 -10.76 0.91 -3.15
C ASP A 358 -10.48 1.54 -4.51
N THR A 359 -11.21 1.14 -5.54
CA THR A 359 -11.02 1.64 -6.90
C THR A 359 -11.08 3.16 -6.96
N ILE A 360 -10.07 3.78 -7.52
CA ILE A 360 -10.03 5.19 -7.88
C ILE A 360 -10.66 5.33 -9.26
N CYS A 361 -11.82 5.97 -9.33
CA CYS A 361 -12.49 6.29 -10.59
C CYS A 361 -12.70 7.81 -10.63
N ALA A 362 -11.84 8.52 -11.34
CA ALA A 362 -11.73 9.97 -11.27
C ALA A 362 -11.87 10.62 -12.65
N TYR A 363 -12.93 11.40 -12.81
CA TYR A 363 -13.22 12.06 -14.07
C TYR A 363 -12.74 13.51 -14.07
N LYS A 364 -12.01 13.90 -15.14
CA LYS A 364 -11.46 15.25 -15.34
C LYS A 364 -10.67 15.77 -14.12
N GLU A 365 -11.12 16.89 -13.51
CA GLU A 365 -10.47 17.55 -12.38
C GLU A 365 -10.36 16.69 -11.12
N HIS A 366 -11.24 15.72 -10.91
CA HIS A 366 -11.14 14.78 -9.78
C HIS A 366 -9.87 13.95 -9.85
N ALA A 367 -9.38 13.65 -11.05
CA ALA A 367 -8.15 12.90 -11.25
C ALA A 367 -6.88 13.65 -10.80
N ALA A 368 -6.97 14.96 -10.53
CA ALA A 368 -5.87 15.69 -9.92
C ALA A 368 -5.60 15.28 -8.46
N MET A 369 -6.56 14.64 -7.82
CA MET A 369 -6.40 14.01 -6.49
C MET A 369 -5.94 12.56 -6.69
N MET A 370 -4.66 12.28 -6.42
CA MET A 370 -4.02 10.98 -6.72
C MET A 370 -4.74 9.78 -6.11
N HIS A 371 -5.31 9.94 -4.91
CA HIS A 371 -6.09 8.93 -4.17
C HIS A 371 -7.55 9.37 -4.01
N TYR A 372 -8.16 9.82 -5.12
CA TYR A 372 -9.56 10.19 -5.13
C TYR A 372 -10.45 9.00 -4.79
N SER A 373 -11.47 9.23 -4.00
CA SER A 373 -12.50 8.24 -3.68
C SER A 373 -13.87 8.85 -3.99
N SER A 374 -14.57 8.30 -4.97
CA SER A 374 -15.92 8.74 -5.30
C SER A 374 -16.88 8.42 -4.14
N LYS A 375 -17.70 9.39 -3.77
CA LYS A 375 -18.74 9.26 -2.75
C LYS A 375 -20.04 9.83 -3.31
N PRO A 376 -21.19 9.47 -2.75
CA PRO A 376 -22.47 10.01 -3.23
C PRO A 376 -22.48 11.54 -3.34
N GLU A 377 -21.78 12.24 -2.44
CA GLU A 377 -21.72 13.70 -2.39
C GLU A 377 -20.77 14.34 -3.42
N THR A 378 -19.79 13.58 -3.90
CA THR A 378 -18.76 14.04 -4.85
C THR A 378 -18.87 13.39 -6.21
N ASN A 379 -19.70 12.34 -6.35
CA ASN A 379 -19.90 11.61 -7.59
C ASN A 379 -20.40 12.51 -8.72
N VAL A 380 -19.75 12.45 -9.88
CA VAL A 380 -20.12 13.25 -11.05
C VAL A 380 -20.48 12.35 -12.23
N ASP A 381 -21.31 12.91 -13.13
CA ASP A 381 -21.68 12.24 -14.37
C ASP A 381 -20.55 12.29 -15.39
N ILE A 382 -20.33 11.15 -16.03
CA ILE A 382 -19.31 10.98 -17.08
C ILE A 382 -19.95 11.25 -18.44
N THR A 383 -19.35 12.15 -19.19
CA THR A 383 -19.80 12.53 -20.54
C THR A 383 -18.82 12.03 -21.62
N ASN A 384 -19.19 12.19 -22.89
CA ASN A 384 -18.28 11.85 -24.01
C ASN A 384 -17.28 13.00 -24.28
N SER A 385 -16.49 13.39 -23.28
CA SER A 385 -15.45 14.42 -23.40
C SER A 385 -14.42 14.29 -22.28
N GLY A 386 -13.17 14.67 -22.53
CA GLY A 386 -12.10 14.63 -21.53
C GLY A 386 -11.60 13.23 -21.21
N MET A 387 -10.99 13.09 -20.06
CA MET A 387 -10.34 11.83 -19.62
C MET A 387 -10.94 11.29 -18.33
N LEU A 388 -10.90 9.98 -18.19
CA LEU A 388 -11.27 9.22 -16.99
C LEU A 388 -10.06 8.42 -16.54
N LEU A 389 -9.52 8.71 -15.37
CA LEU A 389 -8.49 7.91 -14.73
C LEU A 389 -9.17 6.82 -13.89
N ILE A 390 -8.79 5.57 -14.12
CA ILE A 390 -9.20 4.45 -13.27
C ILE A 390 -7.96 3.71 -12.82
N ASP A 391 -7.82 3.65 -11.50
CA ASP A 391 -6.79 2.90 -10.80
C ASP A 391 -7.47 1.85 -9.91
N SER A 392 -7.11 0.58 -10.09
CA SER A 392 -7.87 -0.54 -9.54
C SER A 392 -7.11 -1.85 -9.61
N GLY A 393 -7.45 -2.78 -8.75
CA GLY A 393 -6.87 -4.10 -8.78
C GLY A 393 -7.78 -5.14 -8.13
N GLY A 394 -7.36 -6.40 -8.16
CA GLY A 394 -8.11 -7.51 -7.58
C GLY A 394 -7.24 -8.47 -6.78
N GLN A 395 -7.82 -9.01 -5.72
CA GLN A 395 -7.30 -10.15 -4.97
C GLN A 395 -7.84 -11.43 -5.58
N TYR A 396 -6.96 -12.25 -6.13
CA TYR A 396 -7.25 -13.59 -6.65
C TYR A 396 -6.51 -14.62 -5.81
N LEU A 397 -7.01 -15.86 -5.74
CA LEU A 397 -6.22 -16.93 -5.09
C LEU A 397 -4.82 -17.09 -5.72
N GLU A 398 -4.65 -16.66 -6.95
CA GLU A 398 -3.39 -16.71 -7.69
C GLU A 398 -2.50 -15.49 -7.50
N GLY A 399 -2.95 -14.45 -6.80
CA GLY A 399 -2.14 -13.27 -6.52
C GLY A 399 -2.94 -11.96 -6.46
N THR A 400 -2.24 -10.88 -6.29
CA THR A 400 -2.77 -9.51 -6.23
C THR A 400 -2.47 -8.79 -7.53
N THR A 401 -3.39 -7.96 -8.03
CA THR A 401 -3.18 -7.12 -9.20
C THR A 401 -3.38 -5.65 -8.88
N ASP A 402 -2.67 -4.82 -9.64
CA ASP A 402 -2.72 -3.36 -9.60
C ASP A 402 -2.56 -2.80 -11.01
N ILE A 403 -3.44 -1.89 -11.42
CA ILE A 403 -3.41 -1.29 -12.74
C ILE A 403 -4.07 0.08 -12.77
N THR A 404 -3.40 1.05 -13.36
CA THR A 404 -4.03 2.30 -13.78
C THR A 404 -4.09 2.45 -15.29
N ARG A 405 -5.26 2.88 -15.78
CA ARG A 405 -5.42 3.39 -17.14
C ARG A 405 -6.15 4.73 -17.12
N THR A 406 -5.64 5.67 -17.91
CA THR A 406 -6.35 6.91 -18.23
C THR A 406 -7.03 6.74 -19.58
N PHE A 407 -8.36 6.80 -19.60
CA PHE A 407 -9.20 6.59 -20.80
C PHE A 407 -9.64 7.93 -21.38
N VAL A 408 -9.51 8.08 -22.69
CA VAL A 408 -10.03 9.24 -23.43
C VAL A 408 -11.48 8.98 -23.83
N LEU A 409 -12.40 9.84 -23.43
CA LEU A 409 -13.85 9.66 -23.65
C LEU A 409 -14.43 10.62 -24.70
N GLY A 410 -13.60 11.18 -25.58
CA GLY A 410 -14.00 12.11 -26.62
C GLY A 410 -12.92 13.15 -26.85
N ASP A 411 -13.30 14.40 -27.06
CA ASP A 411 -12.32 15.47 -27.30
C ASP A 411 -11.50 15.79 -26.04
N ILE A 412 -10.19 15.89 -26.22
CA ILE A 412 -9.22 16.32 -25.23
C ILE A 412 -8.39 17.49 -25.78
N SER A 413 -7.91 18.35 -24.89
CA SER A 413 -7.04 19.48 -25.23
C SER A 413 -5.64 19.02 -25.68
N GLU A 414 -4.90 19.92 -26.35
CA GLU A 414 -3.48 19.69 -26.68
C GLU A 414 -2.63 19.53 -25.41
N GLU A 415 -2.96 20.25 -24.32
CA GLU A 415 -2.30 20.13 -23.01
C GLU A 415 -2.50 18.73 -22.43
N GLU A 416 -3.73 18.19 -22.41
CA GLU A 416 -4.03 16.84 -21.92
C GLU A 416 -3.30 15.78 -22.75
N ARG A 417 -3.33 15.88 -24.08
CA ARG A 417 -2.63 14.98 -24.99
C ARG A 417 -1.11 15.00 -24.80
N TYR A 418 -0.56 16.18 -24.60
CA TYR A 418 0.87 16.35 -24.35
C TYR A 418 1.29 15.63 -23.05
N TRP A 419 0.58 15.87 -21.95
CA TRP A 419 0.92 15.27 -20.66
C TRP A 419 0.61 13.78 -20.59
N PHE A 420 -0.45 13.32 -21.27
CA PHE A 420 -0.74 11.90 -21.43
C PHE A 420 0.45 11.17 -22.06
N THR A 421 0.99 11.75 -23.12
CA THR A 421 2.15 11.17 -23.82
C THR A 421 3.42 11.24 -22.98
N LYS A 422 3.66 12.34 -22.26
CA LYS A 422 4.83 12.48 -21.38
C LYS A 422 4.82 11.45 -20.24
N ALA A 423 3.67 11.23 -19.58
CA ALA A 423 3.53 10.21 -18.55
C ALA A 423 3.78 8.80 -19.13
N LEU A 424 3.21 8.48 -20.30
CA LEU A 424 3.45 7.19 -20.95
C LEU A 424 4.92 6.98 -21.35
N ARG A 425 5.62 8.02 -21.79
CA ARG A 425 7.07 7.94 -22.06
C ARG A 425 7.87 7.59 -20.81
N GLY A 426 7.50 8.16 -19.65
CA GLY A 426 8.10 7.78 -18.38
C GLY A 426 7.88 6.31 -18.06
N HIS A 427 6.65 5.84 -18.21
CA HIS A 427 6.30 4.44 -18.03
C HIS A 427 7.12 3.50 -18.94
N ILE A 428 7.19 3.80 -20.24
CA ILE A 428 7.92 3.00 -21.22
C ILE A 428 9.41 2.92 -20.86
N ARG A 429 10.05 4.06 -20.55
CA ARG A 429 11.48 4.12 -20.24
C ARG A 429 11.88 3.30 -19.01
N LEU A 430 11.05 3.29 -17.99
CA LEU A 430 11.30 2.48 -16.81
C LEU A 430 11.03 1.00 -17.09
N SER A 431 9.96 0.68 -17.84
CA SER A 431 9.65 -0.71 -18.24
C SER A 431 10.73 -1.35 -19.12
N ASP A 432 11.39 -0.56 -19.99
CA ASP A 432 12.45 -1.02 -20.91
C ASP A 432 13.85 -0.99 -20.26
N ALA A 433 13.94 -0.73 -18.97
CA ALA A 433 15.22 -0.55 -18.29
C ALA A 433 16.04 -1.84 -18.25
N HIS A 434 17.33 -1.73 -18.65
CA HIS A 434 18.37 -2.72 -18.41
C HIS A 434 19.36 -2.16 -17.39
N PHE A 435 19.63 -2.91 -16.32
CA PHE A 435 20.45 -2.43 -15.22
C PHE A 435 21.33 -3.53 -14.62
N LEU A 436 22.42 -3.14 -13.95
CA LEU A 436 23.27 -4.08 -13.24
C LEU A 436 22.64 -4.49 -11.92
N PHE A 437 22.76 -5.77 -11.55
CA PHE A 437 22.45 -6.23 -10.21
C PHE A 437 23.19 -5.38 -9.16
N GLY A 438 22.48 -4.98 -8.12
CA GLY A 438 22.95 -4.02 -7.14
C GLY A 438 22.25 -2.65 -7.26
N CYS A 439 21.52 -2.39 -8.34
CA CYS A 439 20.66 -1.22 -8.43
C CYS A 439 19.44 -1.36 -7.53
N SER A 440 19.03 -0.24 -6.97
CA SER A 440 17.77 -0.07 -6.22
C SER A 440 16.80 0.81 -7.00
N GLY A 441 15.58 0.94 -6.51
CA GLY A 441 14.57 1.78 -7.15
C GLY A 441 14.96 3.25 -7.29
N ILE A 442 15.77 3.78 -6.36
CA ILE A 442 16.30 5.15 -6.44
C ILE A 442 17.16 5.36 -7.70
N ASN A 443 17.92 4.36 -8.11
CA ASN A 443 18.77 4.46 -9.31
C ASN A 443 17.94 4.56 -10.59
N LEU A 444 16.73 4.00 -10.62
CA LEU A 444 15.92 3.82 -11.81
C LEU A 444 14.73 4.79 -11.90
N ASP A 445 14.29 5.38 -10.79
CA ASP A 445 13.14 6.30 -10.74
C ASP A 445 13.25 7.45 -11.76
N ILE A 446 14.45 7.95 -11.99
CA ILE A 446 14.71 9.02 -12.96
C ILE A 446 14.29 8.67 -14.40
N LEU A 447 14.24 7.40 -14.76
CA LEU A 447 13.81 6.97 -16.09
C LEU A 447 12.33 7.33 -16.31
N ALA A 448 11.50 7.17 -15.29
CA ALA A 448 10.09 7.54 -15.34
C ALA A 448 9.89 9.06 -15.17
N ARG A 449 10.63 9.71 -14.24
CA ARG A 449 10.47 11.16 -13.98
C ARG A 449 11.09 12.03 -15.04
N GLY A 450 12.16 11.59 -15.69
CA GLY A 450 12.93 12.39 -16.64
C GLY A 450 12.07 13.14 -17.65
N PRO A 451 11.12 12.50 -18.37
CA PRO A 451 10.26 13.19 -19.34
C PRO A 451 9.43 14.35 -18.77
N LEU A 452 9.13 14.33 -17.46
CA LEU A 452 8.41 15.39 -16.75
C LEU A 452 9.38 16.45 -16.22
N TRP A 453 10.49 16.04 -15.59
CA TRP A 453 11.52 16.96 -15.07
C TRP A 453 12.18 17.80 -16.14
N ASP A 454 12.28 17.26 -17.38
CA ASP A 454 12.67 18.04 -18.57
C ASP A 454 11.75 19.26 -18.84
N GLN A 455 10.61 19.33 -18.17
CA GLN A 455 9.59 20.39 -18.29
C GLN A 455 9.33 21.10 -16.94
N ASP A 456 10.21 20.92 -15.96
CA ASP A 456 10.06 21.46 -14.58
C ASP A 456 8.75 21.02 -13.90
N VAL A 457 8.21 19.83 -14.24
CA VAL A 457 6.99 19.24 -13.64
C VAL A 457 7.35 17.95 -12.93
N ASP A 458 6.72 17.74 -11.76
CA ASP A 458 6.90 16.53 -10.94
C ASP A 458 5.56 16.02 -10.41
N TYR A 459 5.51 14.75 -10.02
CA TYR A 459 4.44 14.16 -9.23
C TYR A 459 4.91 13.89 -7.79
N GLN A 460 4.08 14.26 -6.82
CA GLN A 460 4.46 14.26 -5.39
C GLN A 460 4.23 12.91 -4.70
N CYS A 461 4.39 11.80 -5.44
CA CYS A 461 4.28 10.43 -4.94
C CYS A 461 5.46 9.57 -5.42
N GLY A 462 5.48 8.30 -5.05
CA GLY A 462 6.40 7.32 -5.63
C GLY A 462 6.06 7.02 -7.07
N THR A 463 7.01 6.43 -7.79
CA THR A 463 6.79 5.94 -9.15
C THR A 463 6.32 4.48 -9.16
N GLY A 464 6.43 3.79 -8.03
CA GLY A 464 6.00 2.41 -7.89
C GLY A 464 6.43 1.80 -6.56
N HIS A 465 5.87 0.62 -6.29
CA HIS A 465 6.03 -0.12 -5.04
C HIS A 465 6.05 -1.62 -5.32
N GLY A 466 6.51 -2.42 -4.36
CA GLY A 466 6.36 -3.86 -4.40
C GLY A 466 4.88 -4.26 -4.28
N VAL A 467 4.53 -5.45 -4.78
CA VAL A 467 3.18 -6.01 -4.71
C VAL A 467 3.21 -7.38 -4.06
N GLY A 468 2.28 -7.64 -3.14
CA GLY A 468 2.15 -8.89 -2.43
C GLY A 468 1.55 -10.02 -3.28
N HIS A 469 1.60 -11.25 -2.77
CA HIS A 469 0.97 -12.40 -3.41
C HIS A 469 -0.23 -12.87 -2.57
N LEU A 470 -1.43 -12.45 -2.96
CA LEU A 470 -2.65 -12.50 -2.16
C LEU A 470 -2.39 -11.89 -0.77
N LEU A 471 -1.81 -10.69 -0.77
CA LEU A 471 -1.45 -9.89 0.40
C LEU A 471 -1.63 -8.40 0.08
N ASN A 472 -0.89 -7.50 0.76
CA ASN A 472 -1.02 -6.07 0.53
C ASN A 472 -0.59 -5.69 -0.90
N VAL A 473 -1.38 -4.85 -1.56
CA VAL A 473 -1.01 -4.24 -2.83
C VAL A 473 0.28 -3.43 -2.70
N HIS A 474 0.47 -2.71 -1.59
CA HIS A 474 1.72 -2.02 -1.25
C HIS A 474 2.64 -2.91 -0.41
N GLU A 475 3.51 -3.66 -1.05
CA GLU A 475 4.45 -4.55 -0.35
C GLU A 475 5.87 -3.98 -0.28
N SER A 476 6.44 -3.98 0.93
CA SER A 476 7.87 -3.68 1.13
C SER A 476 8.73 -4.92 0.77
N PRO A 477 10.06 -4.76 0.45
CA PRO A 477 10.87 -3.55 0.64
C PRO A 477 11.13 -2.75 -0.63
N ASN A 478 10.85 -3.26 -1.84
CA ASN A 478 11.20 -2.62 -3.09
C ASN A 478 10.17 -1.56 -3.53
N GLY A 479 10.62 -0.63 -4.36
CA GLY A 479 9.79 0.42 -4.94
C GLY A 479 10.64 1.46 -5.66
N PHE A 480 10.00 2.35 -6.42
CA PHE A 480 10.67 3.42 -7.15
C PHE A 480 10.37 4.78 -6.55
N ARG A 481 11.42 5.53 -6.21
CA ARG A 481 11.31 6.87 -5.64
C ARG A 481 12.62 7.63 -5.82
N TRP A 482 12.58 8.92 -6.12
CA TRP A 482 13.79 9.70 -6.35
C TRP A 482 14.56 10.07 -5.08
N LYS A 483 13.94 9.95 -3.89
CA LYS A 483 14.55 10.28 -2.60
C LYS A 483 14.28 9.21 -1.55
N VAL A 484 15.19 9.08 -0.59
CA VAL A 484 15.01 8.21 0.58
C VAL A 484 13.99 8.83 1.52
N LEU A 485 13.03 8.03 1.96
CA LEU A 485 12.07 8.39 3.00
C LEU A 485 12.38 7.61 4.30
N PRO A 486 12.16 8.22 5.50
CA PRO A 486 12.54 7.62 6.78
C PRO A 486 11.90 6.26 7.08
N HIS A 487 10.71 6.00 6.50
CA HIS A 487 9.89 4.81 6.80
C HIS A 487 9.81 3.82 5.63
N ARG A 488 10.61 4.02 4.57
CA ARG A 488 10.61 3.16 3.38
C ARG A 488 12.03 2.74 3.04
N ASN A 489 12.18 1.56 2.43
CA ASN A 489 13.48 1.01 2.03
C ASN A 489 13.67 1.02 0.51
N GLU A 490 13.61 2.21 -0.11
CA GLU A 490 13.89 2.36 -1.54
C GLU A 490 15.36 2.06 -1.92
N MET A 491 16.22 1.86 -0.91
CA MET A 491 17.60 1.40 -1.10
C MET A 491 17.69 -0.13 -1.25
N CYS A 492 16.58 -0.85 -1.11
CA CYS A 492 16.54 -2.28 -1.35
C CYS A 492 17.01 -2.59 -2.78
N VAL A 493 17.98 -3.49 -2.89
CA VAL A 493 18.47 -3.97 -4.19
C VAL A 493 17.36 -4.75 -4.88
N LEU A 494 17.09 -4.42 -6.12
CA LEU A 494 16.12 -5.13 -6.94
C LEU A 494 16.71 -6.50 -7.32
N ASP A 495 16.01 -7.57 -6.95
CA ASP A 495 16.45 -8.95 -7.19
C ASP A 495 15.37 -9.76 -7.92
N GLU A 496 15.79 -10.88 -8.52
CA GLU A 496 14.94 -11.76 -9.29
C GLU A 496 13.70 -12.21 -8.52
N GLY A 497 12.54 -12.15 -9.15
CA GLY A 497 11.25 -12.50 -8.55
C GLY A 497 10.57 -11.36 -7.78
N MET A 498 11.20 -10.20 -7.60
CA MET A 498 10.51 -9.04 -7.05
C MET A 498 9.50 -8.50 -8.06
N ILE A 499 8.25 -8.31 -7.61
CA ILE A 499 7.19 -7.65 -8.36
C ILE A 499 7.16 -6.19 -7.95
N THR A 500 6.93 -5.28 -8.91
CA THR A 500 6.85 -3.86 -8.65
C THR A 500 5.87 -3.19 -9.61
N SER A 501 5.12 -2.19 -9.14
CA SER A 501 4.35 -1.30 -10.00
C SER A 501 5.26 -0.28 -10.69
N ASN A 502 4.82 0.25 -11.82
CA ASN A 502 5.43 1.34 -12.57
C ASN A 502 4.33 2.29 -12.99
N GLU A 503 4.12 3.38 -12.22
CA GLU A 503 2.90 4.21 -12.22
C GLU A 503 3.18 5.73 -12.31
N PRO A 504 4.02 6.22 -13.22
CA PRO A 504 4.22 7.66 -13.38
C PRO A 504 2.94 8.38 -13.78
N GLY A 505 2.78 9.60 -13.28
CA GLY A 505 1.59 10.39 -13.54
C GLY A 505 1.82 11.89 -13.62
N VAL A 506 0.80 12.63 -14.01
CA VAL A 506 0.74 14.10 -14.02
C VAL A 506 -0.58 14.54 -13.41
N TYR A 507 -0.54 15.47 -12.46
CA TYR A 507 -1.71 15.88 -11.69
C TYR A 507 -1.80 17.41 -11.68
N CYS A 508 -2.77 17.95 -12.41
CA CYS A 508 -2.99 19.39 -12.59
C CYS A 508 -4.25 19.81 -11.83
N GLU A 509 -4.08 20.44 -10.66
CA GLU A 509 -5.18 20.87 -9.80
C GLU A 509 -6.22 21.69 -10.57
N GLY A 510 -7.50 21.31 -10.42
CA GLY A 510 -8.63 21.96 -11.08
C GLY A 510 -8.74 21.71 -12.59
N LYS A 511 -7.92 20.79 -13.15
CA LYS A 511 -7.93 20.46 -14.58
C LYS A 511 -8.09 18.96 -14.83
N PHE A 512 -7.04 18.16 -14.60
CA PHE A 512 -7.00 16.74 -14.91
C PHE A 512 -5.92 16.01 -14.12
N GLY A 513 -6.01 14.68 -14.09
CA GLY A 513 -4.93 13.78 -13.69
C GLY A 513 -4.75 12.66 -14.70
N ILE A 514 -3.52 12.20 -14.85
CA ILE A 514 -3.10 11.13 -15.75
C ILE A 514 -2.16 10.21 -15.00
N ARG A 515 -2.41 8.89 -15.04
CA ARG A 515 -1.50 7.84 -14.55
C ARG A 515 -1.53 6.69 -15.54
N HIS A 516 -0.38 6.12 -15.82
CA HIS A 516 -0.23 4.90 -16.60
C HIS A 516 0.54 3.89 -15.77
N GLU A 517 -0.03 2.73 -15.57
CA GLU A 517 0.54 1.74 -14.67
C GLU A 517 0.47 0.33 -15.23
N ASN A 518 1.56 -0.40 -15.02
CA ASN A 518 1.63 -1.85 -15.09
C ASN A 518 2.39 -2.38 -13.88
N GLU A 519 2.07 -3.58 -13.45
CA GLU A 519 2.99 -4.39 -12.67
C GLU A 519 4.00 -5.08 -13.59
N MET A 520 5.22 -5.23 -13.07
CA MET A 520 6.32 -5.90 -13.75
C MET A 520 7.16 -6.70 -12.74
N VAL A 521 7.82 -7.75 -13.22
CA VAL A 521 8.70 -8.59 -12.41
C VAL A 521 10.15 -8.41 -12.80
N VAL A 522 11.04 -8.37 -11.82
CA VAL A 522 12.50 -8.33 -12.02
C VAL A 522 12.99 -9.71 -12.45
N VAL A 523 13.71 -9.77 -13.55
CA VAL A 523 14.31 -11.01 -14.08
C VAL A 523 15.79 -10.83 -14.41
N LYS A 524 16.55 -11.93 -14.33
CA LYS A 524 17.95 -11.96 -14.74
C LYS A 524 18.08 -11.94 -16.25
N GLY A 525 18.94 -11.07 -16.73
CA GLY A 525 19.39 -11.01 -18.11
C GLY A 525 20.78 -11.65 -18.32
N ASN A 526 21.53 -11.11 -19.24
CA ASN A 526 22.87 -11.60 -19.58
C ASN A 526 23.90 -11.35 -18.47
N VAL A 527 24.84 -12.28 -18.33
CA VAL A 527 26.07 -12.11 -17.54
C VAL A 527 27.22 -11.82 -18.46
N ASN A 528 28.03 -10.81 -18.14
CA ASN A 528 29.24 -10.48 -18.89
C ASN A 528 30.35 -9.97 -17.94
N ASN A 529 31.42 -9.38 -18.50
CA ASN A 529 32.55 -8.87 -17.71
C ASN A 529 32.20 -7.72 -16.76
N TYR A 530 31.05 -7.09 -16.91
CA TYR A 530 30.56 -6.02 -16.04
C TYR A 530 29.67 -6.56 -14.90
N GLY A 531 29.19 -7.81 -14.98
CA GLY A 531 28.37 -8.46 -13.98
C GLY A 531 27.07 -9.05 -14.53
N GLN A 532 26.14 -9.32 -13.61
CA GLN A 532 24.77 -9.75 -13.91
C GLN A 532 23.92 -8.54 -14.31
N PHE A 533 23.37 -8.53 -15.53
CA PHE A 533 22.34 -7.58 -15.93
C PHE A 533 20.96 -8.08 -15.54
N MET A 534 20.09 -7.15 -15.21
CA MET A 534 18.69 -7.35 -14.86
C MET A 534 17.81 -6.54 -15.81
N HIS A 535 16.56 -6.93 -15.94
CA HIS A 535 15.52 -6.19 -16.67
C HIS A 535 14.14 -6.48 -16.08
N PHE A 536 13.10 -5.86 -16.62
CA PHE A 536 11.72 -6.10 -16.22
C PHE A 536 10.96 -6.87 -17.30
N GLU A 537 10.09 -7.80 -16.87
CA GLU A 537 9.04 -8.40 -17.70
C GLU A 537 7.67 -7.87 -17.26
N PRO A 538 6.79 -7.43 -18.18
CA PRO A 538 5.45 -7.00 -17.81
C PRO A 538 4.61 -8.17 -17.30
N LEU A 539 3.81 -7.90 -16.26
CA LEU A 539 2.78 -8.81 -15.76
C LEU A 539 1.39 -8.38 -16.23
N THR A 540 1.14 -7.08 -16.32
CA THR A 540 -0.13 -6.49 -16.74
C THR A 540 -0.25 -6.50 -18.26
N PHE A 541 -1.37 -6.99 -18.78
CA PHE A 541 -1.67 -7.07 -20.22
C PHE A 541 -3.03 -6.42 -20.54
N VAL A 542 -3.03 -5.08 -20.60
CA VAL A 542 -4.18 -4.24 -21.01
C VAL A 542 -3.66 -3.14 -21.94
N PRO A 543 -4.34 -2.80 -23.05
CA PRO A 543 -3.81 -1.78 -23.95
C PRO A 543 -3.80 -0.40 -23.29
N PHE A 544 -2.78 0.40 -23.60
CA PHE A 544 -2.83 1.84 -23.37
C PHE A 544 -3.77 2.50 -24.37
N ASP A 545 -4.48 3.54 -23.95
CA ASP A 545 -5.43 4.22 -24.83
C ASP A 545 -4.72 5.12 -25.85
N LEU A 546 -4.60 4.64 -27.08
CA LEU A 546 -3.92 5.36 -28.15
C LEU A 546 -4.60 6.67 -28.57
N ASP A 547 -5.87 6.88 -28.17
CA ASP A 547 -6.58 8.12 -28.49
C ASP A 547 -6.03 9.32 -27.70
N GLY A 548 -5.30 9.08 -26.61
CA GLY A 548 -4.62 10.11 -25.81
C GLY A 548 -3.23 10.51 -26.34
N LEU A 549 -2.66 9.78 -27.31
CA LEU A 549 -1.27 9.97 -27.72
C LEU A 549 -1.08 11.11 -28.71
N ASP A 550 0.01 11.86 -28.52
CA ASP A 550 0.72 12.55 -29.58
C ASP A 550 1.92 11.70 -30.03
N VAL A 551 1.72 10.93 -31.10
CA VAL A 551 2.73 10.00 -31.63
C VAL A 551 4.01 10.72 -32.06
N SER A 552 3.97 12.03 -32.35
CA SER A 552 5.13 12.82 -32.76
C SER A 552 6.12 13.04 -31.60
N LEU A 553 5.69 12.92 -30.37
CA LEU A 553 6.52 13.07 -29.16
C LEU A 553 7.26 11.78 -28.78
N LEU A 554 6.91 10.64 -29.37
CA LEU A 554 7.57 9.35 -29.10
C LEU A 554 8.80 9.16 -29.97
N THR A 555 9.88 8.59 -29.39
CA THR A 555 11.02 8.12 -30.18
C THR A 555 10.66 6.83 -30.94
N ASN A 556 11.50 6.42 -31.89
CA ASN A 556 11.29 5.17 -32.63
C ASN A 556 11.35 3.94 -31.69
N GLU A 557 12.21 3.98 -30.70
CA GLU A 557 12.36 2.93 -29.69
C GLU A 557 11.10 2.86 -28.79
N GLU A 558 10.59 4.00 -28.33
CA GLU A 558 9.36 4.07 -27.53
C GLU A 558 8.14 3.55 -28.33
N LYS A 559 8.06 3.87 -29.65
CA LYS A 559 7.03 3.31 -30.54
C LYS A 559 7.16 1.80 -30.71
N ALA A 560 8.38 1.32 -30.93
CA ALA A 560 8.65 -0.10 -31.09
C ALA A 560 8.27 -0.87 -29.81
N TRP A 561 8.64 -0.36 -28.64
CA TRP A 561 8.26 -0.94 -27.35
C TRP A 561 6.73 -1.03 -27.21
N LEU A 562 6.02 0.08 -27.47
CA LEU A 562 4.56 0.13 -27.33
C LEU A 562 3.85 -0.81 -28.32
N ASN A 563 4.33 -0.88 -29.57
CA ASN A 563 3.78 -1.80 -30.56
C ASN A 563 3.98 -3.27 -30.16
N ASN A 564 5.16 -3.62 -29.64
CA ASN A 564 5.46 -4.97 -29.16
C ASN A 564 4.58 -5.32 -27.94
N TYR A 565 4.47 -4.42 -26.97
CA TYR A 565 3.60 -4.59 -25.81
C TYR A 565 2.14 -4.80 -26.23
N HIS A 566 1.61 -3.97 -27.14
CA HIS A 566 0.24 -4.12 -27.64
C HIS A 566 0.02 -5.43 -28.41
N GLN A 567 1.04 -5.93 -29.12
CA GLN A 567 0.96 -7.24 -29.76
C GLN A 567 0.85 -8.35 -28.70
N GLU A 568 1.68 -8.31 -27.64
CA GLU A 568 1.59 -9.27 -26.53
C GLU A 568 0.24 -9.21 -25.84
N VAL A 569 -0.29 -8.01 -25.58
CA VAL A 569 -1.64 -7.82 -25.03
C VAL A 569 -2.67 -8.54 -25.90
N PHE A 570 -2.65 -8.32 -27.21
CA PHE A 570 -3.59 -8.97 -28.13
C PHE A 570 -3.46 -10.50 -28.09
N GLU A 571 -2.23 -11.01 -28.15
CA GLU A 571 -1.98 -12.46 -28.17
C GLU A 571 -2.42 -13.14 -26.87
N LYS A 572 -2.20 -12.51 -25.73
CA LYS A 572 -2.49 -13.09 -24.40
C LYS A 572 -3.95 -12.94 -23.99
N ILE A 573 -4.64 -11.88 -24.41
CA ILE A 573 -5.99 -11.56 -23.92
C ILE A 573 -7.08 -11.97 -24.90
N SER A 574 -6.86 -11.85 -26.22
CA SER A 574 -7.88 -12.14 -27.24
C SER A 574 -8.48 -13.55 -27.16
N PRO A 575 -7.76 -14.62 -26.73
CA PRO A 575 -8.33 -15.96 -26.63
C PRO A 575 -9.50 -16.08 -25.63
N TYR A 576 -9.64 -15.12 -24.69
CA TYR A 576 -10.65 -15.12 -23.62
C TYR A 576 -11.79 -14.13 -23.88
N LEU A 577 -11.82 -13.50 -25.06
CA LEU A 577 -12.80 -12.50 -25.46
C LEU A 577 -13.81 -13.06 -26.45
N THR A 578 -14.97 -12.41 -26.53
CA THR A 578 -15.90 -12.63 -27.64
C THR A 578 -15.32 -12.09 -28.95
N SER A 579 -15.86 -12.50 -30.08
CA SER A 579 -15.39 -12.05 -31.41
C SER A 579 -15.41 -10.52 -31.55
N ASP A 580 -16.47 -9.87 -31.06
CA ASP A 580 -16.62 -8.40 -31.12
C ASP A 580 -15.59 -7.69 -30.24
N GLU A 581 -15.36 -8.21 -29.02
CA GLU A 581 -14.36 -7.69 -28.08
C GLU A 581 -12.93 -7.88 -28.63
N ALA A 582 -12.64 -9.03 -29.23
CA ALA A 582 -11.34 -9.33 -29.83
C ALA A 582 -11.05 -8.45 -31.05
N GLU A 583 -12.05 -8.20 -31.92
CA GLU A 583 -11.91 -7.27 -33.05
C GLU A 583 -11.66 -5.84 -32.58
N TRP A 584 -12.38 -5.40 -31.54
CA TRP A 584 -12.14 -4.12 -30.91
C TRP A 584 -10.73 -4.05 -30.30
N LEU A 585 -10.31 -5.08 -29.56
CA LEU A 585 -8.97 -5.13 -28.95
C LEU A 585 -7.88 -5.03 -30.03
N LYS A 586 -8.05 -5.71 -31.17
CA LYS A 586 -7.14 -5.62 -32.31
C LYS A 586 -7.00 -4.17 -32.80
N SER A 587 -8.10 -3.42 -32.83
CA SER A 587 -8.09 -2.01 -33.17
C SER A 587 -7.43 -1.14 -32.09
N ALA A 588 -7.69 -1.43 -30.82
CA ALA A 588 -7.07 -0.74 -29.68
C ALA A 588 -5.54 -0.96 -29.64
N CYS A 589 -5.09 -2.15 -30.05
CA CYS A 589 -3.67 -2.54 -30.12
C CYS A 589 -3.02 -2.24 -31.50
N ARG A 590 -3.61 -1.36 -32.32
CA ARG A 590 -3.04 -1.02 -33.64
C ARG A 590 -1.63 -0.45 -33.53
N SER A 591 -0.79 -0.73 -34.51
CA SER A 591 0.55 -0.12 -34.58
C SER A 591 0.48 1.39 -34.82
N ILE A 592 1.46 2.12 -34.29
CA ILE A 592 1.62 3.57 -34.40
C ILE A 592 2.92 3.93 -35.07
#